data_036433b128863338a3ae26d1e19cc56e
#
_entry.id   036433b128863338a3ae26d1e19cc56e
#
_cell.length_a   1.000
_cell.length_b   1.000
_cell.length_c   1.000
_cell.angle_alpha   90.00
_cell.angle_beta   90.00
_cell.angle_gamma   90.00
#
_symmetry.space_group_name_H-M   'P 1'
#
loop_
_entity.id
_entity.type
_entity.pdbx_description
1 polymer ?
#
loop_
_entity_poly.entity_id
_entity_poly.type
_entity_poly.pdbx_seq_one_letter_code
_entity_poly.pdbx_strand_id
1 'polypeptide(L)'
;MKNHWFFIIFLPFLNINSHSLSQEYLSHQENLVKKINSLKTTWRAELYPYDIRPLLGVLINPETNNFLQERLSIPARNITPIENLPENFDLREEYPYCNSLFEIRDQANCGSCWAVASVETMSDRHCIITKGVQKPILSASAVISCCSLCGKGCSGGLPYEAFIYWYGAGIPTGGDYGDIDTCLPYFLPKCNHHLNDTGLPDCPATAKAPACNQTCQESYDKTYKEDKYYGSEYYTVKGEEEIKTEIYERGSIESSFLVYEDFVNYKEGVYQHIDGEVLGGHAIKIIGWGVENGVKYWLCVNSWTEFWGDRGTFKILRGEDHCSVEKNIVTGMPKLN
;
A
#
# COMPACT_ATOMS: atom_id res chain seq x y z
N MET A 1 -66.95 -30.98 7.15
CA MET A 1 -66.10 -29.81 6.88
C MET A 1 -65.01 -29.76 7.92
N LYS A 2 -63.78 -30.15 7.58
CA LYS A 2 -62.65 -30.18 8.49
C LYS A 2 -61.71 -29.02 8.11
N ASN A 3 -61.60 -28.02 8.97
CA ASN A 3 -60.69 -26.90 8.83
C ASN A 3 -59.28 -27.34 9.20
N HIS A 4 -58.33 -27.34 8.24
CA HIS A 4 -56.89 -27.47 8.49
C HIS A 4 -56.30 -26.08 8.64
N TRP A 5 -55.85 -25.76 9.82
CA TRP A 5 -54.99 -24.60 10.12
C TRP A 5 -53.54 -24.95 9.78
N PHE A 6 -52.98 -24.28 8.77
CA PHE A 6 -51.53 -24.30 8.54
C PHE A 6 -50.86 -23.30 9.47
N PHE A 7 -50.10 -23.82 10.42
CA PHE A 7 -49.15 -23.02 11.19
C PHE A 7 -47.92 -22.74 10.29
N ILE A 8 -47.76 -21.50 9.85
CA ILE A 8 -46.50 -21.03 9.24
C ILE A 8 -45.55 -20.75 10.39
N ILE A 9 -44.56 -21.61 10.58
CA ILE A 9 -43.45 -21.38 11.49
C ILE A 9 -42.53 -20.38 10.82
N PHE A 10 -42.55 -19.13 11.27
CA PHE A 10 -41.52 -18.16 10.98
C PHE A 10 -40.22 -18.59 11.69
N LEU A 11 -39.29 -19.20 10.97
CA LEU A 11 -37.93 -19.33 11.40
C LEU A 11 -37.30 -17.91 11.36
N PRO A 12 -36.72 -17.42 12.47
CA PRO A 12 -35.97 -16.18 12.42
C PRO A 12 -34.82 -16.37 11.46
N PHE A 13 -34.72 -15.54 10.44
CA PHE A 13 -33.54 -15.40 9.63
C PHE A 13 -32.41 -14.98 10.60
N LEU A 14 -31.55 -15.91 10.95
CA LEU A 14 -30.26 -15.63 11.53
C LEU A 14 -29.50 -14.78 10.50
N ASN A 15 -29.43 -13.49 10.77
CA ASN A 15 -28.43 -12.62 10.15
C ASN A 15 -27.07 -13.18 10.56
N ILE A 16 -26.51 -14.02 9.73
CA ILE A 16 -25.10 -14.41 9.82
C ILE A 16 -24.35 -13.17 9.37
N ASN A 17 -23.93 -12.34 10.32
CA ASN A 17 -22.90 -11.32 10.08
C ASN A 17 -21.65 -12.08 9.62
N SER A 18 -21.47 -12.08 8.32
CA SER A 18 -20.35 -12.74 7.64
C SER A 18 -19.09 -11.92 7.81
N HIS A 19 -18.40 -12.00 8.91
CA HIS A 19 -16.94 -11.73 8.99
C HIS A 19 -16.43 -11.80 10.43
N SER A 20 -16.98 -12.68 11.26
CA SER A 20 -16.25 -13.10 12.46
C SER A 20 -15.09 -14.00 12.00
N LEU A 21 -13.86 -13.55 12.22
CA LEU A 21 -12.70 -14.44 12.13
C LEU A 21 -12.95 -15.71 12.95
N SER A 22 -12.49 -16.86 12.45
CA SER A 22 -12.63 -18.08 13.22
C SER A 22 -11.91 -17.91 14.56
N GLN A 23 -12.46 -18.49 15.60
CA GLN A 23 -11.81 -18.51 16.92
C GLN A 23 -10.40 -19.13 16.86
N GLU A 24 -10.20 -20.07 15.96
CA GLU A 24 -8.93 -20.71 15.69
C GLU A 24 -7.89 -19.71 15.13
N TYR A 25 -8.28 -18.88 14.16
CA TYR A 25 -7.40 -17.85 13.60
C TYR A 25 -7.03 -16.81 14.67
N LEU A 26 -7.99 -16.30 15.44
CA LEU A 26 -7.72 -15.34 16.52
C LEU A 26 -6.79 -15.92 17.59
N SER A 27 -7.04 -17.17 18.01
CA SER A 27 -6.18 -17.85 18.98
C SER A 27 -4.76 -18.06 18.44
N HIS A 28 -4.62 -18.37 17.16
CA HIS A 28 -3.32 -18.45 16.48
C HIS A 28 -2.58 -17.12 16.50
N GLN A 29 -3.24 -16.02 16.11
CA GLN A 29 -2.67 -14.67 16.12
C GLN A 29 -2.29 -14.22 17.55
N GLU A 30 -3.13 -14.49 18.56
CA GLU A 30 -2.79 -14.20 19.95
C GLU A 30 -1.53 -14.94 20.42
N ASN A 31 -1.39 -16.21 20.05
CA ASN A 31 -0.21 -17.01 20.40
C ASN A 31 1.05 -16.48 19.70
N LEU A 32 0.92 -16.06 18.44
CA LEU A 32 2.00 -15.45 17.67
C LEU A 32 2.48 -14.14 18.31
N VAL A 33 1.56 -13.25 18.69
CA VAL A 33 1.85 -12.00 19.41
C VAL A 33 2.55 -12.29 20.75
N LYS A 34 2.05 -13.24 21.55
CA LYS A 34 2.68 -13.65 22.81
C LYS A 34 4.09 -14.19 22.60
N LYS A 35 4.28 -15.02 21.56
CA LYS A 35 5.59 -15.58 21.19
C LYS A 35 6.58 -14.46 20.86
N ILE A 36 6.22 -13.56 19.93
CA ILE A 36 7.09 -12.44 19.50
C ILE A 36 7.48 -11.58 20.69
N ASN A 37 6.52 -11.14 21.49
CA ASN A 37 6.76 -10.26 22.64
C ASN A 37 7.54 -10.95 23.78
N SER A 38 7.56 -12.28 23.84
CA SER A 38 8.38 -13.04 24.79
C SER A 38 9.84 -13.16 24.37
N LEU A 39 10.11 -13.05 23.07
CA LEU A 39 11.46 -13.01 22.50
C LEU A 39 11.96 -11.56 22.61
N LYS A 40 13.19 -11.34 22.97
CA LYS A 40 13.81 -10.00 22.94
C LYS A 40 14.15 -9.63 21.49
N THR A 41 13.10 -9.40 20.68
CA THR A 41 13.23 -9.05 19.25
C THR A 41 13.51 -7.56 19.06
N THR A 42 13.72 -7.17 17.83
CA THR A 42 13.93 -5.76 17.43
C THR A 42 12.63 -4.98 17.27
N TRP A 43 11.48 -5.64 17.45
CA TRP A 43 10.16 -5.07 17.27
C TRP A 43 9.15 -5.64 18.25
N ARG A 44 8.01 -4.97 18.42
CA ARG A 44 6.90 -5.34 19.26
C ARG A 44 5.64 -5.63 18.43
N ALA A 45 4.94 -6.68 18.79
CA ALA A 45 3.67 -7.06 18.20
C ALA A 45 2.48 -6.58 19.05
N GLU A 46 1.37 -6.26 18.37
CA GLU A 46 0.06 -6.00 18.96
C GLU A 46 -1.00 -6.75 18.15
N LEU A 47 -2.01 -7.31 18.80
CA LEU A 47 -3.03 -8.09 18.11
C LEU A 47 -3.93 -7.19 17.27
N TYR A 48 -3.95 -7.43 15.97
CA TYR A 48 -4.93 -6.87 15.04
C TYR A 48 -5.91 -7.96 14.61
N PRO A 49 -7.14 -7.96 15.12
CA PRO A 49 -8.13 -9.01 14.87
C PRO A 49 -8.79 -8.86 13.49
N TYR A 50 -7.99 -8.82 12.45
CA TYR A 50 -8.44 -8.66 11.07
C TYR A 50 -7.68 -9.60 10.12
N ASP A 51 -8.39 -10.17 9.15
CA ASP A 51 -7.77 -10.94 8.09
C ASP A 51 -7.30 -10.02 6.96
N ILE A 52 -6.01 -9.79 6.87
CA ILE A 52 -5.42 -8.87 5.88
C ILE A 52 -5.24 -9.51 4.49
N ARG A 53 -5.47 -10.81 4.33
CA ARG A 53 -5.28 -11.48 3.03
C ARG A 53 -6.01 -10.81 1.87
N PRO A 54 -7.23 -10.26 2.03
CA PRO A 54 -7.87 -9.48 0.99
C PRO A 54 -7.17 -8.18 0.60
N LEU A 55 -6.26 -7.67 1.46
CA LEU A 55 -5.48 -6.45 1.22
C LEU A 55 -4.19 -6.71 0.45
N LEU A 56 -3.72 -7.97 0.39
CA LEU A 56 -2.48 -8.33 -0.28
C LEU A 56 -2.71 -8.40 -1.79
N GLY A 57 -2.32 -7.33 -2.46
CA GLY A 57 -2.67 -7.11 -3.87
C GLY A 57 -1.50 -7.18 -4.84
N VAL A 58 -0.28 -7.54 -4.43
CA VAL A 58 0.79 -7.78 -5.40
C VAL A 58 0.79 -9.24 -5.82
N LEU A 59 0.75 -9.47 -7.13
CA LEU A 59 0.68 -10.82 -7.69
C LEU A 59 2.01 -11.55 -7.51
N ILE A 60 1.95 -12.70 -6.87
CA ILE A 60 3.08 -13.62 -6.68
C ILE A 60 2.76 -14.99 -7.30
N ASN A 61 3.80 -15.76 -7.59
CA ASN A 61 3.65 -17.16 -7.91
C ASN A 61 3.41 -17.94 -6.60
N PRO A 62 2.26 -18.61 -6.42
CA PRO A 62 1.93 -19.27 -5.16
C PRO A 62 2.80 -20.49 -4.85
N GLU A 63 3.48 -21.10 -5.86
CA GLU A 63 4.34 -22.25 -5.66
C GLU A 63 5.75 -21.86 -5.21
N THR A 64 6.23 -20.71 -5.64
CA THR A 64 7.61 -20.27 -5.40
C THR A 64 7.72 -19.02 -4.53
N ASN A 65 6.59 -18.40 -4.17
CA ASN A 65 6.51 -17.10 -3.50
C ASN A 65 7.29 -15.98 -4.20
N ASN A 66 7.64 -16.15 -5.48
CA ASN A 66 8.26 -15.10 -6.27
C ASN A 66 7.19 -14.18 -6.85
N PHE A 67 7.50 -12.88 -6.90
CA PHE A 67 6.65 -11.92 -7.59
C PHE A 67 6.54 -12.30 -9.07
N LEU A 68 5.32 -12.18 -9.60
CA LEU A 68 5.13 -12.39 -11.03
C LEU A 68 5.89 -11.28 -11.77
N GLN A 69 6.98 -11.69 -12.36
CA GLN A 69 7.78 -10.83 -13.24
C GLN A 69 7.20 -10.91 -14.65
N GLU A 70 7.09 -9.94 -15.16
CA GLU A 70 6.80 -9.20 -16.34
C GLU A 70 6.81 -9.80 -17.71
N ARG A 71 5.93 -9.16 -18.51
CA ARG A 71 5.96 -9.23 -19.98
C ARG A 71 7.03 -8.35 -20.61
N LEU A 72 7.58 -7.39 -19.88
CA LEU A 72 8.57 -6.43 -20.37
C LEU A 72 9.69 -6.27 -19.34
N SER A 73 10.94 -6.26 -19.78
CA SER A 73 12.06 -5.93 -18.90
C SER A 73 12.02 -4.44 -18.54
N ILE A 74 11.83 -4.12 -17.27
CA ILE A 74 11.97 -2.74 -16.80
C ILE A 74 13.45 -2.38 -16.83
N PRO A 75 13.82 -1.22 -17.39
CA PRO A 75 15.20 -0.79 -17.38
C PRO A 75 15.69 -0.58 -15.93
N ALA A 76 16.84 -1.15 -15.60
CA ALA A 76 17.53 -0.83 -14.36
C ALA A 76 18.26 0.51 -14.56
N ARG A 77 18.09 1.43 -13.61
CA ARG A 77 18.86 2.67 -13.61
C ARG A 77 20.22 2.44 -12.98
N ASN A 78 21.27 2.82 -13.70
CA ASN A 78 22.61 2.89 -13.11
C ASN A 78 22.69 4.14 -12.22
N ILE A 79 22.85 3.94 -10.92
CA ILE A 79 22.99 4.99 -9.93
C ILE A 79 24.41 4.88 -9.37
N THR A 80 25.14 5.98 -9.34
CA THR A 80 26.40 6.06 -8.62
C THR A 80 26.07 6.41 -7.17
N PRO A 81 26.38 5.54 -6.21
CA PRO A 81 26.12 5.82 -4.80
C PRO A 81 26.78 7.11 -4.32
N ILE A 82 26.03 7.90 -3.56
CA ILE A 82 26.56 9.08 -2.88
C ILE A 82 27.32 8.61 -1.63
N GLU A 83 28.59 9.00 -1.51
CA GLU A 83 29.37 8.75 -0.32
C GLU A 83 28.90 9.64 0.86
N ASN A 84 28.93 9.08 2.07
CA ASN A 84 28.63 9.81 3.31
C ASN A 84 27.19 10.35 3.40
N LEU A 85 26.19 9.61 2.90
CA LEU A 85 24.79 9.88 3.21
C LEU A 85 24.56 9.86 4.74
N PRO A 86 23.57 10.62 5.26
CA PRO A 86 23.26 10.63 6.69
C PRO A 86 22.86 9.22 7.18
N GLU A 87 23.16 8.92 8.44
CA GLU A 87 22.81 7.64 9.06
C GLU A 87 21.29 7.43 9.13
N ASN A 88 20.56 8.54 9.39
CA ASN A 88 19.10 8.56 9.39
C ASN A 88 18.61 9.61 8.40
N PHE A 89 17.55 9.29 7.68
CA PHE A 89 16.94 10.18 6.69
C PHE A 89 15.45 9.92 6.57
N ASP A 90 14.66 10.99 6.56
CA ASP A 90 13.21 10.96 6.38
C ASP A 90 12.80 12.07 5.41
N LEU A 91 12.18 11.72 4.31
CA LEU A 91 11.71 12.68 3.30
C LEU A 91 10.74 13.72 3.86
N ARG A 92 10.00 13.39 4.93
CA ARG A 92 9.06 14.32 5.58
C ARG A 92 9.78 15.48 6.27
N GLU A 93 10.98 15.22 6.80
CA GLU A 93 11.83 16.25 7.42
C GLU A 93 12.49 17.14 6.35
N GLU A 94 12.92 16.53 5.23
CA GLU A 94 13.57 17.26 4.14
C GLU A 94 12.59 18.07 3.28
N TYR A 95 11.37 17.54 3.06
CA TYR A 95 10.36 18.16 2.20
C TYR A 95 9.02 18.38 2.94
N PRO A 96 9.00 19.15 4.05
CA PRO A 96 7.80 19.32 4.89
C PRO A 96 6.64 19.99 4.17
N TYR A 97 6.87 20.60 3.02
CA TYR A 97 5.86 21.22 2.17
C TYR A 97 5.17 20.25 1.19
N CYS A 98 5.62 18.98 1.12
CA CYS A 98 5.01 17.94 0.30
C CYS A 98 4.01 17.13 1.13
N ASN A 99 2.74 17.53 1.10
CA ASN A 99 1.68 16.91 1.91
C ASN A 99 1.53 15.41 1.65
N SER A 100 1.76 14.95 0.40
CA SER A 100 1.67 13.53 0.02
C SER A 100 2.61 12.61 0.83
N LEU A 101 3.73 13.13 1.34
CA LEU A 101 4.65 12.38 2.19
C LEU A 101 4.06 12.02 3.55
N PHE A 102 3.07 12.79 4.03
CA PHE A 102 2.42 12.62 5.32
C PHE A 102 1.08 11.87 5.24
N GLU A 103 0.59 11.65 4.02
CA GLU A 103 -0.66 10.93 3.83
C GLU A 103 -0.51 9.46 4.17
N ILE A 104 -1.40 8.96 5.03
CA ILE A 104 -1.61 7.55 5.29
C ILE A 104 -2.95 7.17 4.69
N ARG A 105 -2.89 6.45 3.59
CA ARG A 105 -4.10 6.02 2.89
C ARG A 105 -4.71 4.77 3.51
N ASP A 106 -5.95 4.54 3.13
CA ASP A 106 -6.63 3.29 3.38
C ASP A 106 -7.10 2.68 2.04
N GLN A 107 -6.54 1.53 1.70
CA GLN A 107 -6.99 0.77 0.54
C GLN A 107 -8.34 0.07 0.77
N ALA A 108 -8.90 0.15 1.99
CA ALA A 108 -10.10 -0.55 2.43
C ALA A 108 -10.03 -2.06 2.11
N ASN A 109 -11.16 -2.76 2.01
CA ASN A 109 -11.13 -4.21 1.71
C ASN A 109 -10.95 -4.50 0.21
N CYS A 110 -9.86 -3.98 -0.36
CA CYS A 110 -9.49 -4.10 -1.78
C CYS A 110 -7.99 -4.39 -1.90
N GLY A 111 -7.61 -5.45 -2.57
CA GLY A 111 -6.21 -5.79 -2.87
C GLY A 111 -5.58 -4.83 -3.89
N SER A 112 -5.54 -3.55 -3.55
CA SER A 112 -5.12 -2.45 -4.43
C SER A 112 -3.80 -1.80 -4.01
N CYS A 113 -3.07 -2.35 -3.05
CA CYS A 113 -1.78 -1.83 -2.60
C CYS A 113 -0.82 -1.52 -3.77
N TRP A 114 -0.82 -2.37 -4.79
CA TRP A 114 -0.05 -2.19 -6.03
C TRP A 114 -0.31 -0.85 -6.74
N ALA A 115 -1.54 -0.35 -6.69
CA ALA A 115 -1.91 0.94 -7.28
C ALA A 115 -1.72 2.10 -6.29
N VAL A 116 -2.09 1.89 -5.02
CA VAL A 116 -2.00 2.92 -3.97
C VAL A 116 -0.55 3.34 -3.75
N ALA A 117 0.36 2.41 -3.44
CA ALA A 117 1.77 2.72 -3.22
C ALA A 117 2.45 3.35 -4.45
N SER A 118 2.06 2.92 -5.66
CA SER A 118 2.57 3.51 -6.90
C SER A 118 2.17 4.97 -7.05
N VAL A 119 0.88 5.32 -6.90
CA VAL A 119 0.45 6.71 -7.07
C VAL A 119 0.90 7.63 -5.94
N GLU A 120 1.06 7.10 -4.73
CA GLU A 120 1.68 7.84 -3.62
C GLU A 120 3.13 8.21 -3.95
N THR A 121 3.92 7.25 -4.43
CA THR A 121 5.29 7.49 -4.89
C THR A 121 5.35 8.51 -6.03
N MET A 122 4.47 8.40 -7.02
CA MET A 122 4.38 9.36 -8.12
C MET A 122 4.02 10.77 -7.64
N SER A 123 3.09 10.89 -6.69
CA SER A 123 2.67 12.16 -6.09
C SER A 123 3.80 12.84 -5.34
N ASP A 124 4.51 12.10 -4.51
CA ASP A 124 5.68 12.60 -3.77
C ASP A 124 6.74 13.15 -4.72
N ARG A 125 7.06 12.40 -5.76
CA ARG A 125 8.07 12.78 -6.75
C ARG A 125 7.67 14.02 -7.55
N HIS A 126 6.40 14.19 -7.89
CA HIS A 126 5.92 15.44 -8.48
C HIS A 126 6.19 16.63 -7.56
N CYS A 127 5.85 16.51 -6.27
CA CYS A 127 6.08 17.57 -5.31
C CYS A 127 7.57 17.86 -5.11
N ILE A 128 8.38 16.85 -4.87
CA ILE A 128 9.81 17.00 -4.57
C ILE A 128 10.56 17.59 -5.76
N ILE A 129 10.40 17.03 -6.95
CA ILE A 129 11.12 17.46 -8.16
C ILE A 129 10.72 18.88 -8.59
N THR A 130 9.46 19.26 -8.38
CA THR A 130 8.99 20.63 -8.67
C THR A 130 9.21 21.59 -7.50
N LYS A 131 9.86 21.16 -6.42
CA LYS A 131 10.09 21.96 -5.20
C LYS A 131 8.80 22.57 -4.64
N GLY A 132 7.73 21.77 -4.65
CA GLY A 132 6.42 22.16 -4.14
C GLY A 132 5.56 23.02 -5.08
N VAL A 133 5.99 23.26 -6.32
CA VAL A 133 5.17 24.00 -7.30
C VAL A 133 3.98 23.17 -7.77
N GLN A 134 4.18 21.86 -7.97
CA GLN A 134 3.10 20.93 -8.30
C GLN A 134 2.97 19.91 -7.16
N LYS A 135 1.78 19.79 -6.61
CA LYS A 135 1.48 18.87 -5.50
C LYS A 135 0.25 18.00 -5.82
N PRO A 136 0.22 17.31 -6.98
CA PRO A 136 -0.92 16.48 -7.30
C PRO A 136 -0.97 15.27 -6.35
N ILE A 137 -2.15 14.97 -5.85
CA ILE A 137 -2.44 13.68 -5.25
C ILE A 137 -3.05 12.80 -6.32
N LEU A 138 -2.30 11.84 -6.83
CA LEU A 138 -2.72 11.05 -7.99
C LEU A 138 -3.73 9.97 -7.63
N SER A 139 -4.60 9.64 -8.60
CA SER A 139 -5.74 8.75 -8.43
C SER A 139 -5.37 7.27 -8.49
N ALA A 140 -5.44 6.58 -7.37
CA ALA A 140 -5.41 5.11 -7.34
C ALA A 140 -6.63 4.51 -8.05
N SER A 141 -7.82 5.14 -7.93
CA SER A 141 -9.04 4.70 -8.62
C SER A 141 -8.88 4.67 -10.14
N ALA A 142 -8.20 5.67 -10.73
CA ALA A 142 -7.94 5.67 -12.16
C ALA A 142 -7.04 4.49 -12.59
N VAL A 143 -6.00 4.19 -11.82
CA VAL A 143 -5.11 3.06 -12.10
C VAL A 143 -5.85 1.73 -11.93
N ILE A 144 -6.54 1.54 -10.83
CA ILE A 144 -7.29 0.31 -10.50
C ILE A 144 -8.34 -0.02 -11.55
N SER A 145 -9.06 1.01 -12.05
CA SER A 145 -10.20 0.81 -12.95
C SER A 145 -9.83 0.86 -14.44
N CYS A 146 -8.85 1.68 -14.82
CA CYS A 146 -8.56 1.97 -16.24
C CYS A 146 -7.28 1.33 -16.79
N CYS A 147 -6.36 0.89 -15.94
CA CYS A 147 -5.18 0.16 -16.41
C CYS A 147 -5.47 -1.34 -16.57
N SER A 148 -5.97 -1.75 -17.71
CA SER A 148 -6.31 -3.16 -17.98
C SER A 148 -5.10 -4.11 -17.99
N LEU A 149 -3.88 -3.59 -18.21
CA LEU A 149 -2.65 -4.38 -18.21
C LEU A 149 -2.02 -4.46 -16.82
N CYS A 150 -2.36 -3.55 -15.91
CA CYS A 150 -1.76 -3.49 -14.58
C CYS A 150 -2.21 -4.62 -13.66
N GLY A 151 -3.40 -5.20 -13.88
CA GLY A 151 -3.92 -6.24 -12.99
C GLY A 151 -5.43 -6.44 -13.09
N LYS A 152 -5.99 -6.95 -11.97
CA LYS A 152 -7.40 -7.33 -11.85
C LYS A 152 -8.14 -6.47 -10.81
N GLY A 153 -7.82 -5.19 -10.73
CA GLY A 153 -8.44 -4.27 -9.78
C GLY A 153 -8.19 -4.66 -8.32
N CYS A 154 -9.25 -4.92 -7.54
CA CYS A 154 -9.14 -5.35 -6.14
C CYS A 154 -8.62 -6.79 -5.96
N SER A 155 -8.49 -7.55 -7.04
CA SER A 155 -7.92 -8.91 -6.99
C SER A 155 -6.42 -8.94 -7.29
N GLY A 156 -5.75 -7.79 -7.20
CA GLY A 156 -4.31 -7.65 -7.32
C GLY A 156 -3.84 -7.14 -8.67
N GLY A 157 -2.58 -6.72 -8.69
CA GLY A 157 -1.91 -6.18 -9.86
C GLY A 157 -0.39 -6.12 -9.70
N LEU A 158 0.23 -5.36 -10.56
CA LEU A 158 1.67 -5.29 -10.77
C LEU A 158 2.10 -3.80 -10.70
N PRO A 159 2.80 -3.38 -9.64
CA PRO A 159 3.19 -1.98 -9.45
C PRO A 159 3.94 -1.37 -10.64
N TYR A 160 4.87 -2.13 -11.24
CA TYR A 160 5.63 -1.63 -12.38
C TYR A 160 4.74 -1.30 -13.60
N GLU A 161 3.64 -2.03 -13.83
CA GLU A 161 2.69 -1.70 -14.90
C GLU A 161 1.95 -0.39 -14.59
N ALA A 162 1.77 -0.03 -13.32
CA ALA A 162 1.24 1.28 -12.94
C ALA A 162 2.19 2.42 -13.35
N PHE A 163 3.52 2.23 -13.21
CA PHE A 163 4.51 3.21 -13.67
C PHE A 163 4.56 3.30 -15.21
N ILE A 164 4.43 2.17 -15.92
CA ILE A 164 4.30 2.16 -17.38
C ILE A 164 3.03 2.90 -17.82
N TYR A 165 1.92 2.67 -17.12
CA TYR A 165 0.65 3.36 -17.37
C TYR A 165 0.77 4.87 -17.14
N TRP A 166 1.42 5.28 -16.05
CA TRP A 166 1.71 6.68 -15.79
C TRP A 166 2.53 7.34 -16.90
N TYR A 167 3.57 6.66 -17.38
CA TYR A 167 4.39 7.12 -18.50
C TYR A 167 3.58 7.28 -19.80
N GLY A 168 2.76 6.29 -20.15
CA GLY A 168 2.08 6.24 -21.45
C GLY A 168 0.72 6.94 -21.47
N ALA A 169 -0.08 6.75 -20.44
CA ALA A 169 -1.48 7.19 -20.41
C ALA A 169 -1.71 8.44 -19.54
N GLY A 170 -0.86 8.67 -18.54
CA GLY A 170 -1.06 9.70 -17.52
C GLY A 170 -2.18 9.36 -16.53
N ILE A 171 -2.09 9.91 -15.33
CA ILE A 171 -2.99 9.66 -14.21
C ILE A 171 -3.56 11.01 -13.73
N PRO A 172 -4.90 11.16 -13.55
CA PRO A 172 -5.49 12.37 -13.01
C PRO A 172 -5.31 12.46 -11.49
N THR A 173 -5.70 13.57 -10.89
CA THR A 173 -5.78 13.72 -9.44
C THR A 173 -6.88 12.83 -8.83
N GLY A 174 -6.68 12.45 -7.55
CA GLY A 174 -7.59 11.56 -6.82
C GLY A 174 -7.59 11.85 -5.32
N GLY A 175 -6.77 11.21 -4.52
CA GLY A 175 -6.80 11.30 -3.07
C GLY A 175 -7.70 10.27 -2.42
N ASP A 176 -8.20 10.57 -1.22
CA ASP A 176 -9.07 9.70 -0.44
C ASP A 176 -10.54 9.76 -0.91
N TYR A 177 -11.37 8.86 -0.38
CA TYR A 177 -12.80 8.87 -0.63
C TYR A 177 -13.44 10.16 -0.14
N GLY A 178 -14.21 10.80 -1.04
CA GLY A 178 -14.93 12.04 -0.71
C GLY A 178 -14.13 13.32 -0.89
N ASP A 179 -12.89 13.25 -1.35
CA ASP A 179 -12.12 14.45 -1.72
C ASP A 179 -12.79 15.16 -2.89
N ILE A 180 -13.18 16.41 -2.67
CA ILE A 180 -13.96 17.19 -3.66
C ILE A 180 -13.09 18.01 -4.62
N ASP A 181 -11.85 18.29 -4.25
CA ASP A 181 -10.92 19.13 -5.01
C ASP A 181 -10.02 18.32 -5.95
N THR A 182 -10.47 17.13 -6.36
CA THR A 182 -9.75 16.19 -7.22
C THR A 182 -10.64 15.63 -8.31
N CYS A 183 -10.03 15.12 -9.39
CA CYS A 183 -10.77 14.58 -10.54
C CYS A 183 -11.50 13.26 -10.21
N LEU A 184 -10.76 12.27 -9.69
CA LEU A 184 -11.28 10.92 -9.45
C LEU A 184 -10.80 10.38 -8.10
N PRO A 185 -11.49 10.70 -7.00
CA PRO A 185 -11.12 10.26 -5.65
C PRO A 185 -11.19 8.74 -5.50
N TYR A 186 -10.62 8.22 -4.40
CA TYR A 186 -10.69 6.79 -4.10
C TYR A 186 -12.16 6.35 -3.96
N PHE A 187 -12.48 5.19 -4.48
CA PHE A 187 -13.89 4.73 -4.58
C PHE A 187 -14.42 4.05 -3.33
N LEU A 188 -13.58 3.78 -2.33
CA LEU A 188 -13.96 3.18 -1.04
C LEU A 188 -13.67 4.14 0.11
N PRO A 189 -14.59 4.29 1.05
CA PRO A 189 -14.33 5.02 2.29
C PRO A 189 -13.33 4.26 3.16
N LYS A 190 -12.61 4.99 4.02
CA LYS A 190 -11.80 4.40 5.09
C LYS A 190 -12.67 3.52 5.97
N CYS A 191 -12.14 2.39 6.39
CA CYS A 191 -12.89 1.44 7.19
C CYS A 191 -12.03 0.86 8.33
N ASN A 192 -12.71 0.23 9.30
CA ASN A 192 -12.05 -0.33 10.47
C ASN A 192 -11.46 -1.71 10.17
N HIS A 193 -10.16 -1.77 9.93
CA HIS A 193 -9.42 -3.02 9.70
C HIS A 193 -8.92 -3.67 11.00
N HIS A 194 -8.75 -2.92 12.08
CA HIS A 194 -7.74 -3.34 13.03
C HIS A 194 -8.14 -3.27 14.50
N LEU A 195 -8.97 -2.34 14.92
CA LEU A 195 -9.16 -2.12 16.35
C LEU A 195 -10.60 -1.78 16.69
N ASN A 196 -10.95 -2.10 17.94
CA ASN A 196 -12.11 -1.55 18.56
C ASN A 196 -11.95 -0.03 18.68
N ASP A 197 -12.97 0.71 18.31
CA ASP A 197 -13.11 2.15 18.59
C ASP A 197 -12.22 3.11 17.79
N THR A 198 -12.02 2.83 16.50
CA THR A 198 -11.39 3.79 15.56
C THR A 198 -12.34 4.91 15.13
N GLY A 199 -13.64 4.80 15.41
CA GLY A 199 -14.68 5.67 14.86
C GLY A 199 -14.97 5.43 13.36
N LEU A 200 -14.26 4.51 12.72
CA LEU A 200 -14.49 4.13 11.34
C LEU A 200 -15.57 3.04 11.23
N PRO A 201 -16.34 3.00 10.14
CA PRO A 201 -17.28 1.92 9.89
C PRO A 201 -16.54 0.60 9.64
N ASP A 202 -17.20 -0.52 9.85
CA ASP A 202 -16.67 -1.82 9.49
C ASP A 202 -16.34 -1.89 7.99
N CYS A 203 -15.26 -2.58 7.65
CA CYS A 203 -14.89 -2.77 6.25
C CYS A 203 -15.97 -3.60 5.53
N PRO A 204 -16.36 -3.22 4.30
CA PRO A 204 -17.28 -4.02 3.50
C PRO A 204 -16.67 -5.39 3.21
N ALA A 205 -17.51 -6.36 2.87
CA ALA A 205 -17.04 -7.59 2.23
C ALA A 205 -16.20 -7.22 0.99
N THR A 206 -15.35 -8.15 0.51
CA THR A 206 -14.41 -7.91 -0.60
C THR A 206 -14.97 -6.96 -1.67
N ALA A 207 -14.28 -5.84 -1.86
CA ALA A 207 -14.70 -4.82 -2.81
C ALA A 207 -14.37 -5.23 -4.25
N LYS A 208 -15.15 -4.70 -5.20
CA LYS A 208 -14.87 -4.84 -6.63
C LYS A 208 -14.43 -3.48 -7.18
N ALA A 209 -13.41 -3.49 -8.03
CA ALA A 209 -13.02 -2.31 -8.76
C ALA A 209 -14.20 -1.80 -9.62
N PRO A 210 -14.44 -0.48 -9.65
CA PRO A 210 -15.46 0.09 -10.55
C PRO A 210 -15.03 -0.08 -12.01
N ALA A 211 -15.99 0.03 -12.91
CA ALA A 211 -15.70 0.14 -14.33
C ALA A 211 -14.87 1.40 -14.62
N CYS A 212 -13.98 1.33 -15.62
CA CYS A 212 -13.21 2.50 -16.02
C CYS A 212 -14.14 3.66 -16.42
N ASN A 213 -14.02 4.76 -15.71
CA ASN A 213 -14.69 6.02 -16.03
C ASN A 213 -13.62 7.11 -16.20
N GLN A 214 -13.57 7.70 -17.38
CA GLN A 214 -12.64 8.78 -17.70
C GLN A 214 -13.32 10.16 -17.63
N THR A 215 -14.09 10.34 -16.56
CA THR A 215 -14.82 11.59 -16.26
C THR A 215 -14.50 11.99 -14.83
N CYS A 216 -14.16 13.25 -14.62
CA CYS A 216 -14.02 13.80 -13.27
C CYS A 216 -15.40 13.93 -12.59
N GLN A 217 -15.39 13.99 -11.26
CA GLN A 217 -16.59 14.31 -10.50
C GLN A 217 -17.11 15.70 -10.86
N GLU A 218 -18.41 15.93 -10.70
CA GLU A 218 -19.10 17.17 -11.15
C GLU A 218 -18.58 18.45 -10.46
N SER A 219 -18.08 18.32 -9.24
CA SER A 219 -17.53 19.45 -8.46
C SER A 219 -16.15 19.92 -8.92
N TYR A 220 -15.50 19.19 -9.85
CA TYR A 220 -14.11 19.47 -10.27
C TYR A 220 -14.06 20.21 -11.60
N ASP A 221 -13.34 21.33 -11.66
CA ASP A 221 -13.38 22.27 -12.78
C ASP A 221 -12.67 21.80 -14.08
N LYS A 222 -11.74 20.82 -13.96
CA LYS A 222 -11.01 20.31 -15.12
C LYS A 222 -11.65 19.04 -15.68
N THR A 223 -11.45 18.83 -16.97
CA THR A 223 -11.76 17.54 -17.57
C THR A 223 -10.71 16.48 -17.20
N TYR A 224 -11.08 15.21 -17.24
CA TYR A 224 -10.17 14.07 -17.01
C TYR A 224 -8.88 14.14 -17.86
N LYS A 225 -8.98 14.63 -19.09
CA LYS A 225 -7.84 14.76 -20.00
C LYS A 225 -6.90 15.90 -19.59
N GLU A 226 -7.45 17.02 -19.15
CA GLU A 226 -6.68 18.21 -18.74
C GLU A 226 -5.98 18.01 -17.40
N ASP A 227 -6.51 17.15 -16.54
CA ASP A 227 -5.99 16.89 -15.22
C ASP A 227 -4.90 15.81 -15.16
N LYS A 228 -4.49 15.25 -16.29
CA LYS A 228 -3.50 14.17 -16.31
C LYS A 228 -2.08 14.64 -16.04
N TYR A 229 -1.43 13.92 -15.15
CA TYR A 229 0.00 14.00 -14.86
C TYR A 229 0.71 12.76 -15.42
N TYR A 230 1.85 12.97 -16.04
CA TYR A 230 2.58 11.93 -16.75
C TYR A 230 3.94 11.66 -16.11
N GLY A 231 4.44 10.44 -16.28
CA GLY A 231 5.85 10.10 -16.10
C GLY A 231 6.68 10.46 -17.33
N SER A 232 7.96 10.75 -17.14
CA SER A 232 8.95 10.91 -18.20
C SER A 232 9.83 9.68 -18.39
N GLU A 233 9.95 8.88 -17.35
CA GLU A 233 10.66 7.60 -17.33
C GLU A 233 10.16 6.72 -16.17
N TYR A 234 10.44 5.41 -16.26
CA TYR A 234 10.22 4.42 -15.21
C TYR A 234 11.40 3.43 -15.20
N TYR A 235 11.79 2.97 -14.01
CA TYR A 235 12.96 2.12 -13.84
C TYR A 235 12.96 1.36 -12.51
N THR A 236 13.83 0.34 -12.43
CA THR A 236 14.14 -0.35 -11.18
C THR A 236 15.45 0.16 -10.59
N VAL A 237 15.57 0.04 -9.26
CA VAL A 237 16.79 0.35 -8.51
C VAL A 237 17.20 -0.91 -7.74
N LYS A 238 18.50 -1.19 -7.67
CA LYS A 238 19.05 -2.37 -6.97
C LYS A 238 20.28 -1.97 -6.17
N GLY A 239 20.39 -2.53 -4.99
CA GLY A 239 21.50 -2.26 -4.07
C GLY A 239 21.14 -1.26 -2.97
N GLU A 240 21.59 -1.52 -1.75
CA GLU A 240 21.26 -0.70 -0.57
C GLU A 240 21.65 0.77 -0.76
N GLU A 241 22.88 1.03 -1.22
CA GLU A 241 23.40 2.38 -1.35
C GLU A 241 22.81 3.12 -2.56
N GLU A 242 22.49 2.42 -3.65
CA GLU A 242 21.79 2.96 -4.80
C GLU A 242 20.33 3.34 -4.43
N ILE A 243 19.66 2.52 -3.62
CA ILE A 243 18.31 2.81 -3.11
C ILE A 243 18.33 4.05 -2.22
N LYS A 244 19.28 4.17 -1.29
CA LYS A 244 19.45 5.34 -0.45
C LYS A 244 19.70 6.60 -1.30
N THR A 245 20.60 6.49 -2.26
CA THR A 245 20.91 7.59 -3.19
C THR A 245 19.68 8.04 -3.99
N GLU A 246 18.92 7.09 -4.49
CA GLU A 246 17.69 7.38 -5.25
C GLU A 246 16.65 8.11 -4.39
N ILE A 247 16.44 7.65 -3.16
CA ILE A 247 15.52 8.31 -2.22
C ILE A 247 16.01 9.72 -1.89
N TYR A 248 17.30 9.87 -1.61
CA TYR A 248 17.89 11.14 -1.23
C TYR A 248 17.78 12.21 -2.32
N GLU A 249 18.08 11.83 -3.56
CA GLU A 249 18.09 12.77 -4.69
C GLU A 249 16.72 13.03 -5.31
N ARG A 250 15.80 12.02 -5.30
CA ARG A 250 14.60 12.05 -6.17
C ARG A 250 13.30 11.77 -5.45
N GLY A 251 13.36 11.36 -4.19
CA GLY A 251 12.17 11.13 -3.37
C GLY A 251 11.79 9.65 -3.23
N SER A 252 10.61 9.40 -2.71
CA SER A 252 10.12 8.08 -2.35
C SER A 252 10.17 7.07 -3.51
N ILE A 253 10.22 5.80 -3.15
CA ILE A 253 10.17 4.67 -4.09
C ILE A 253 9.07 3.70 -3.67
N GLU A 254 8.49 3.01 -4.65
CA GLU A 254 7.62 1.87 -4.40
C GLU A 254 8.47 0.62 -4.24
N SER A 255 8.08 -0.22 -3.29
CA SER A 255 8.64 -1.55 -3.10
C SER A 255 7.55 -2.57 -2.83
N SER A 256 7.75 -3.76 -3.36
CA SER A 256 6.90 -4.92 -3.08
C SER A 256 7.64 -5.93 -2.23
N PHE A 257 6.98 -6.47 -1.19
CA PHE A 257 7.58 -7.45 -0.29
C PHE A 257 6.61 -8.58 0.06
N LEU A 258 7.16 -9.69 0.56
CA LEU A 258 6.38 -10.82 1.06
C LEU A 258 5.90 -10.54 2.48
N VAL A 259 4.59 -10.65 2.68
CA VAL A 259 3.95 -10.52 3.99
C VAL A 259 3.83 -11.89 4.62
N TYR A 260 4.32 -12.01 5.85
CA TYR A 260 4.18 -13.17 6.71
C TYR A 260 3.11 -12.94 7.78
N GLU A 261 2.63 -14.00 8.41
CA GLU A 261 1.57 -13.92 9.42
C GLU A 261 1.91 -13.00 10.60
N ASP A 262 3.17 -12.96 11.00
CA ASP A 262 3.63 -12.12 12.11
C ASP A 262 3.63 -10.62 11.77
N PHE A 263 3.85 -10.25 10.50
CA PHE A 263 3.82 -8.85 10.07
C PHE A 263 2.45 -8.18 10.29
N VAL A 264 1.37 -8.95 10.22
CA VAL A 264 0.00 -8.45 10.48
C VAL A 264 -0.06 -7.71 11.82
N ASN A 265 0.67 -8.23 12.80
CA ASN A 265 0.67 -7.78 14.18
C ASN A 265 1.79 -6.77 14.51
N TYR A 266 2.48 -6.22 13.50
CA TYR A 266 3.52 -5.21 13.74
C TYR A 266 2.96 -3.96 14.42
N LYS A 267 3.65 -3.51 15.49
CA LYS A 267 3.31 -2.27 16.21
C LYS A 267 4.40 -1.22 16.12
N GLU A 268 5.62 -1.57 16.50
CA GLU A 268 6.76 -0.64 16.56
C GLU A 268 8.10 -1.36 16.55
N GLY A 269 9.19 -0.65 16.31
CA GLY A 269 10.55 -1.19 16.20
C GLY A 269 10.89 -1.61 14.77
N VAL A 270 12.03 -2.32 14.60
CA VAL A 270 12.48 -2.78 13.28
C VAL A 270 12.01 -4.21 13.04
N TYR A 271 11.02 -4.34 12.15
CA TYR A 271 10.43 -5.63 11.79
C TYR A 271 11.48 -6.57 11.19
N GLN A 272 11.52 -7.77 11.74
CA GLN A 272 12.18 -8.94 11.21
C GLN A 272 11.22 -10.13 11.36
N HIS A 273 11.03 -10.87 10.28
CA HIS A 273 10.18 -12.06 10.32
C HIS A 273 10.71 -13.08 11.34
N ILE A 274 9.85 -13.54 12.21
CA ILE A 274 10.15 -14.46 13.32
C ILE A 274 9.46 -15.80 13.11
N ASP A 275 8.18 -15.79 12.73
CA ASP A 275 7.34 -16.98 12.66
C ASP A 275 6.07 -16.77 11.83
N GLY A 276 5.56 -17.84 11.27
CA GLY A 276 4.36 -17.85 10.45
C GLY A 276 4.64 -18.01 8.96
N GLU A 277 3.60 -18.35 8.22
CA GLU A 277 3.66 -18.61 6.79
C GLU A 277 3.52 -17.32 5.96
N VAL A 278 3.94 -17.40 4.70
CA VAL A 278 3.71 -16.31 3.72
C VAL A 278 2.21 -16.19 3.43
N LEU A 279 1.66 -15.00 3.59
CA LEU A 279 0.26 -14.69 3.27
C LEU A 279 0.08 -14.18 1.83
N GLY A 280 1.08 -13.48 1.29
CA GLY A 280 1.00 -12.92 -0.06
C GLY A 280 2.00 -11.78 -0.30
N GLY A 281 1.84 -11.10 -1.43
CA GLY A 281 2.64 -9.93 -1.80
C GLY A 281 1.92 -8.62 -1.49
N HIS A 282 2.66 -7.64 -0.98
CA HIS A 282 2.16 -6.32 -0.64
C HIS A 282 3.09 -5.23 -1.16
N ALA A 283 2.52 -4.12 -1.59
CA ALA A 283 3.24 -2.94 -2.06
C ALA A 283 3.17 -1.82 -1.05
N ILE A 284 4.29 -1.16 -0.84
CA ILE A 284 4.46 -0.06 0.11
C ILE A 284 5.32 1.05 -0.48
N LYS A 285 5.34 2.19 0.18
CA LYS A 285 6.19 3.32 -0.16
C LYS A 285 7.33 3.43 0.84
N ILE A 286 8.58 3.48 0.37
CA ILE A 286 9.76 3.75 1.19
C ILE A 286 10.07 5.25 1.13
N ILE A 287 10.15 5.89 2.30
CA ILE A 287 10.35 7.34 2.44
C ILE A 287 11.65 7.70 3.17
N GLY A 288 12.44 6.73 3.57
CA GLY A 288 13.67 6.99 4.31
C GLY A 288 14.32 5.73 4.86
N TRP A 289 15.31 5.94 5.69
CA TRP A 289 16.07 4.88 6.35
C TRP A 289 16.69 5.39 7.66
N GLY A 290 17.20 4.46 8.46
CA GLY A 290 17.94 4.80 9.67
C GLY A 290 18.55 3.60 10.37
N VAL A 291 18.95 3.83 11.62
CA VAL A 291 19.45 2.82 12.55
C VAL A 291 18.72 2.99 13.88
N GLU A 292 18.11 1.93 14.37
CA GLU A 292 17.45 1.90 15.67
C GLU A 292 18.03 0.77 16.52
N ASN A 293 18.58 1.11 17.68
CA ASN A 293 19.24 0.15 18.58
C ASN A 293 20.33 -0.70 17.88
N GLY A 294 21.05 -0.09 16.92
CA GLY A 294 22.09 -0.75 16.13
C GLY A 294 21.56 -1.58 14.95
N VAL A 295 20.26 -1.61 14.69
CA VAL A 295 19.65 -2.32 13.58
C VAL A 295 19.29 -1.35 12.46
N LYS A 296 19.80 -1.58 11.27
CA LYS A 296 19.49 -0.80 10.07
C LYS A 296 18.05 -1.05 9.62
N TYR A 297 17.33 0.00 9.17
CA TYR A 297 15.96 -0.14 8.70
C TYR A 297 15.67 0.73 7.47
N TRP A 298 14.65 0.32 6.70
CA TRP A 298 13.88 1.16 5.80
C TRP A 298 12.66 1.71 6.52
N LEU A 299 12.37 3.02 6.36
CA LEU A 299 11.15 3.66 6.84
C LEU A 299 10.09 3.60 5.74
N CYS A 300 9.01 2.90 6.03
CA CYS A 300 7.96 2.58 5.06
C CYS A 300 6.60 3.16 5.46
N VAL A 301 5.82 3.56 4.46
CA VAL A 301 4.40 3.96 4.61
C VAL A 301 3.53 2.81 4.11
N ASN A 302 2.56 2.42 4.94
CA ASN A 302 1.55 1.41 4.62
C ASN A 302 0.21 2.06 4.22
N SER A 303 -0.70 1.28 3.66
CA SER A 303 -2.03 1.71 3.21
C SER A 303 -3.18 1.01 3.96
N TRP A 304 -3.02 0.85 5.29
CA TRP A 304 -3.98 0.20 6.19
C TRP A 304 -4.44 1.12 7.32
N THR A 305 -4.67 2.39 7.05
CA THR A 305 -4.95 3.47 7.99
C THR A 305 -3.81 3.83 8.95
N GLU A 306 -3.93 4.96 9.62
CA GLU A 306 -3.03 5.42 10.68
C GLU A 306 -3.12 4.62 11.99
N PHE A 307 -4.12 3.75 12.13
CA PHE A 307 -4.31 2.94 13.33
C PHE A 307 -3.45 1.68 13.36
N TRP A 308 -2.95 1.24 12.20
CA TRP A 308 -2.03 0.11 12.11
C TRP A 308 -0.57 0.56 12.27
N GLY A 309 0.25 -0.29 12.92
CA GLY A 309 1.68 -0.09 13.04
C GLY A 309 2.04 1.15 13.86
N ASP A 310 3.11 1.84 13.48
CA ASP A 310 3.50 3.13 14.06
C ASP A 310 2.82 4.26 13.28
N ARG A 311 1.56 4.51 13.59
CA ARG A 311 0.71 5.54 12.93
C ARG A 311 0.70 5.41 11.41
N GLY A 312 0.48 4.20 10.92
CA GLY A 312 0.42 3.88 9.48
C GLY A 312 1.77 3.66 8.82
N THR A 313 2.87 3.81 9.57
CA THR A 313 4.23 3.52 9.10
C THR A 313 4.80 2.26 9.77
N PHE A 314 5.88 1.75 9.22
CA PHE A 314 6.66 0.68 9.81
C PHE A 314 8.13 0.78 9.40
N LYS A 315 8.98 0.14 10.19
CA LYS A 315 10.39 -0.05 9.89
C LYS A 315 10.64 -1.52 9.58
N ILE A 316 11.39 -1.81 8.53
CA ILE A 316 11.78 -3.17 8.14
C ILE A 316 13.29 -3.26 7.99
N LEU A 317 13.87 -4.39 8.36
CA LEU A 317 15.32 -4.65 8.27
C LEU A 317 15.87 -4.30 6.89
N ARG A 318 16.98 -3.53 6.86
CA ARG A 318 17.65 -3.02 5.67
C ARG A 318 19.01 -3.68 5.46
N GLY A 319 19.34 -3.92 4.18
CA GLY A 319 20.67 -4.40 3.73
C GLY A 319 20.76 -5.90 3.56
N GLU A 320 19.68 -6.64 3.82
CA GLU A 320 19.63 -8.11 3.71
C GLU A 320 18.51 -8.62 2.78
N ASP A 321 17.89 -7.72 2.01
CA ASP A 321 16.73 -8.01 1.17
C ASP A 321 15.62 -8.74 1.96
N HIS A 322 15.42 -8.32 3.19
CA HIS A 322 14.48 -8.97 4.12
C HIS A 322 13.06 -8.98 3.56
N CYS A 323 12.41 -10.15 3.55
CA CYS A 323 11.11 -10.36 2.91
C CYS A 323 11.06 -9.91 1.43
N SER A 324 12.20 -9.85 0.74
CA SER A 324 12.35 -9.40 -0.65
C SER A 324 12.08 -7.90 -0.88
N VAL A 325 12.16 -7.07 0.15
CA VAL A 325 11.82 -5.63 0.07
C VAL A 325 12.79 -4.82 -0.81
N GLU A 326 14.02 -5.27 -1.01
CA GLU A 326 15.04 -4.57 -1.80
C GLU A 326 15.11 -5.01 -3.27
N LYS A 327 14.56 -6.18 -3.58
CA LYS A 327 14.59 -6.74 -4.96
C LYS A 327 13.55 -6.15 -5.88
N ASN A 328 12.40 -5.75 -5.33
CA ASN A 328 11.20 -5.47 -6.11
C ASN A 328 10.85 -3.98 -6.04
N ILE A 329 11.84 -3.16 -6.32
CA ILE A 329 11.69 -1.71 -6.34
C ILE A 329 11.39 -1.24 -7.75
N VAL A 330 10.35 -0.43 -7.87
CA VAL A 330 10.05 0.31 -9.09
C VAL A 330 9.79 1.78 -8.76
N THR A 331 10.20 2.64 -9.67
CA THR A 331 10.00 4.08 -9.55
C THR A 331 10.03 4.75 -10.92
N GLY A 332 9.95 6.07 -10.96
CA GLY A 332 9.98 6.86 -12.19
C GLY A 332 10.13 8.35 -11.93
N MET A 333 10.28 9.13 -12.96
CA MET A 333 10.38 10.59 -12.86
C MET A 333 9.15 11.26 -13.45
N PRO A 334 8.65 12.34 -12.83
CA PRO A 334 7.55 13.10 -13.41
C PRO A 334 7.97 13.79 -14.71
N LYS A 335 7.04 13.87 -15.65
CA LYS A 335 7.16 14.76 -16.80
C LYS A 335 6.78 16.16 -16.35
N LEU A 336 7.74 17.05 -16.37
CA LEU A 336 7.51 18.46 -16.07
C LEU A 336 6.97 19.16 -17.33
N ASN A 337 5.92 19.95 -17.15
CA ASN A 337 5.31 20.77 -18.21
C ASN A 337 6.03 22.10 -18.35
#